data_62748eddc9ff4210112ed41fad28238f
#
_entry.id   62748eddc9ff4210112ed41fad28238f
#
_cell.length_a   1.000
_cell.length_b   1.000
_cell.length_c   1.000
_cell.angle_alpha   90.00
_cell.angle_beta   90.00
_cell.angle_gamma   90.00
#
_symmetry.space_group_name_H-M   'P 1'
#
loop_
_entity.id
_entity.type
_entity.pdbx_description
1 polymer ?
#
loop_
_entity_poly.entity_id
_entity_poly.type
_entity_poly.pdbx_seq_one_letter_code
_entity_poly.pdbx_strand_id
1 'polypeptide(L)'
;IKCKLRIVGKINNEIESLLLQYKINYSNVFNLSDDELRKEYETCDIVNFPSTFEGFGMPIIEGQVIGRIILTSNVSPMKDICGKGAYLVNPYSIKSIREGYNDILNNKILREQLIAEGLKNVQKYQPEQIVKQYIKVYQSI
;
A
#
# COMPACT_ATOMS: atom_id res chain seq x y z
N ILE A 1 8.87 -9.88 14.35
CA ILE A 1 7.48 -10.12 13.90
C ILE A 1 7.44 -11.44 13.15
N LYS A 2 6.59 -12.38 13.59
CA LYS A 2 6.38 -13.63 12.86
C LYS A 2 5.38 -13.36 11.72
N CYS A 3 5.87 -13.30 10.49
CA CYS A 3 5.05 -13.05 9.30
C CYS A 3 5.61 -13.81 8.10
N LYS A 4 4.84 -13.86 7.02
CA LYS A 4 5.28 -14.27 5.69
C LYS A 4 5.28 -13.04 4.78
N LEU A 5 6.39 -12.79 4.11
CA LEU A 5 6.49 -11.71 3.12
C LEU A 5 6.06 -12.25 1.76
N ARG A 6 5.04 -11.63 1.16
CA ARG A 6 4.64 -11.88 -0.21
C ARG A 6 5.12 -10.71 -1.08
N ILE A 7 6.01 -10.98 -2.02
CA ILE A 7 6.60 -9.97 -2.90
C ILE A 7 5.93 -10.10 -4.27
N VAL A 8 5.27 -9.04 -4.69
CA VAL A 8 4.67 -8.91 -6.02
C VAL A 8 5.58 -8.02 -6.87
N GLY A 9 6.13 -8.59 -7.94
CA GLY A 9 7.10 -7.95 -8.80
C GLY A 9 8.38 -8.76 -8.94
N LYS A 10 9.15 -8.47 -9.97
CA LYS A 10 10.42 -9.16 -10.22
C LYS A 10 11.48 -8.69 -9.22
N ILE A 11 12.07 -9.60 -8.46
CA ILE A 11 13.23 -9.32 -7.61
C ILE A 11 14.53 -9.61 -8.36
N ASN A 12 15.59 -8.94 -7.98
CA ASN A 12 16.95 -9.17 -8.48
C ASN A 12 17.73 -10.07 -7.51
N ASN A 13 18.90 -10.52 -7.95
CA ASN A 13 19.76 -11.41 -7.17
C ASN A 13 20.24 -10.78 -5.84
N GLU A 14 20.38 -9.46 -5.79
CA GLU A 14 20.78 -8.73 -4.57
C GLU A 14 19.69 -8.81 -3.50
N ILE A 15 18.43 -8.54 -3.88
CA ILE A 15 17.28 -8.66 -2.99
C ILE A 15 17.11 -10.11 -2.52
N GLU A 16 17.21 -11.07 -3.44
CA GLU A 16 17.12 -12.48 -3.10
C GLU A 16 18.21 -12.91 -2.10
N SER A 17 19.43 -12.46 -2.32
CA SER A 17 20.56 -12.73 -1.41
C SER A 17 20.32 -12.17 -0.01
N LEU A 18 19.76 -10.96 0.10
CA LEU A 18 19.39 -10.35 1.38
C LEU A 18 18.29 -11.14 2.09
N LEU A 19 17.25 -11.57 1.36
CA LEU A 19 16.15 -12.35 1.91
C LEU A 19 16.66 -13.68 2.49
N LEU A 20 17.57 -14.34 1.80
CA LEU A 20 18.22 -15.59 2.25
C LEU A 20 19.15 -15.35 3.43
N GLN A 21 20.01 -14.33 3.37
CA GLN A 21 20.93 -13.95 4.43
C GLN A 21 20.21 -13.72 5.76
N TYR A 22 19.08 -12.99 5.70
CA TYR A 22 18.27 -12.69 6.89
C TYR A 22 17.22 -13.75 7.22
N LYS A 23 17.22 -14.90 6.52
CA LYS A 23 16.28 -16.01 6.69
C LYS A 23 14.82 -15.53 6.70
N ILE A 24 14.48 -14.63 5.79
CA ILE A 24 13.12 -14.12 5.66
C ILE A 24 12.23 -15.23 5.07
N ASN A 25 11.10 -15.49 5.73
CA ASN A 25 10.06 -16.33 5.15
C ASN A 25 9.30 -15.56 4.09
N TYR A 26 9.60 -15.81 2.81
CA TYR A 26 9.01 -15.08 1.69
C TYR A 26 8.52 -16.00 0.58
N SER A 27 7.69 -15.43 -0.27
CA SER A 27 7.38 -15.96 -1.60
C SER A 27 7.27 -14.80 -2.59
N ASN A 28 7.71 -15.02 -3.83
CA ASN A 28 7.72 -14.01 -4.88
C ASN A 28 6.85 -14.45 -6.06
N VAL A 29 6.12 -13.51 -6.64
CA VAL A 29 5.35 -13.65 -7.88
C VAL A 29 5.54 -12.41 -8.75
N PHE A 30 5.46 -12.60 -10.04
CA PHE A 30 5.54 -11.53 -11.02
C PHE A 30 4.76 -11.92 -12.29
N ASN A 31 4.52 -10.96 -13.19
CA ASN A 31 3.71 -11.11 -14.40
C ASN A 31 2.29 -11.62 -14.11
N LEU A 32 1.69 -11.11 -13.05
CA LEU A 32 0.32 -11.44 -12.70
C LEU A 32 -0.66 -10.75 -13.65
N SER A 33 -1.75 -11.44 -13.97
CA SER A 33 -2.96 -10.83 -14.51
C SER A 33 -3.65 -9.97 -13.45
N ASP A 34 -4.58 -9.11 -13.85
CA ASP A 34 -5.35 -8.26 -12.92
C ASP A 34 -6.12 -9.11 -11.88
N ASP A 35 -6.70 -10.24 -12.30
CA ASP A 35 -7.40 -11.16 -11.39
C ASP A 35 -6.46 -11.82 -10.38
N GLU A 36 -5.25 -12.17 -10.79
CA GLU A 36 -4.23 -12.73 -9.89
C GLU A 36 -3.71 -11.67 -8.93
N LEU A 37 -3.45 -10.45 -9.40
CA LEU A 37 -3.05 -9.33 -8.56
C LEU A 37 -4.13 -9.00 -7.51
N ARG A 38 -5.39 -8.99 -7.92
CA ARG A 38 -6.52 -8.81 -7.01
C ARG A 38 -6.53 -9.86 -5.90
N LYS A 39 -6.30 -11.14 -6.21
CA LYS A 39 -6.19 -12.22 -5.22
C LYS A 39 -5.05 -12.00 -4.23
N GLU A 40 -3.91 -11.45 -4.68
CA GLU A 40 -2.81 -11.10 -3.77
C GLU A 40 -3.26 -10.07 -2.73
N TYR A 41 -4.00 -9.04 -3.14
CA TYR A 41 -4.60 -8.08 -2.19
C TYR A 41 -5.66 -8.72 -1.29
N GLU A 42 -6.53 -9.58 -1.82
CA GLU A 42 -7.58 -10.26 -1.06
C GLU A 42 -7.03 -11.19 0.03
N THR A 43 -5.82 -11.68 -0.13
CA THR A 43 -5.20 -12.65 0.79
C THR A 43 -4.15 -12.05 1.72
N CYS A 44 -3.71 -10.82 1.50
CA CYS A 44 -2.74 -10.19 2.40
C CYS A 44 -3.43 -9.52 3.60
N ASP A 45 -2.71 -9.41 4.71
CA ASP A 45 -3.18 -8.66 5.90
C ASP A 45 -2.80 -7.19 5.82
N ILE A 46 -1.61 -6.88 5.33
CA ILE A 46 -1.05 -5.54 5.24
C ILE A 46 -0.38 -5.35 3.89
N VAL A 47 -0.74 -4.29 3.17
CA VAL A 47 -0.02 -3.82 1.99
C VAL A 47 1.14 -2.96 2.46
N ASN A 48 2.36 -3.45 2.25
CA ASN A 48 3.59 -2.76 2.61
C ASN A 48 4.16 -2.01 1.41
N PHE A 49 4.01 -0.70 1.40
CA PHE A 49 4.42 0.15 0.28
C PHE A 49 5.17 1.41 0.74
N PRO A 50 6.29 1.29 1.50
CA PRO A 50 7.10 2.43 1.93
C PRO A 50 8.05 2.89 0.83
N SER A 51 7.52 3.23 -0.35
CA SER A 51 8.30 3.71 -1.49
C SER A 51 8.92 5.08 -1.20
N THR A 52 10.09 5.34 -1.77
CA THR A 52 10.79 6.62 -1.65
C THR A 52 10.46 7.58 -2.79
N PHE A 53 9.93 7.05 -3.89
CA PHE A 53 9.54 7.83 -5.06
C PHE A 53 8.49 7.09 -5.87
N GLU A 54 7.43 7.79 -6.25
CA GLU A 54 6.34 7.27 -7.10
C GLU A 54 5.75 8.38 -7.96
N GLY A 55 5.15 8.00 -9.08
CA GLY A 55 4.31 8.91 -9.87
C GLY A 55 2.93 9.11 -9.24
N PHE A 56 2.33 8.06 -8.67
CA PHE A 56 1.02 8.09 -8.03
C PHE A 56 0.96 7.21 -6.78
N GLY A 57 1.20 5.92 -6.86
CA GLY A 57 1.10 4.97 -5.74
C GLY A 57 -0.16 4.10 -5.82
N MET A 58 -0.43 3.53 -6.99
CA MET A 58 -1.58 2.64 -7.23
C MET A 58 -1.79 1.58 -6.15
N PRO A 59 -0.74 0.90 -5.62
CA PRO A 59 -0.92 -0.11 -4.58
C PRO A 59 -1.65 0.39 -3.32
N ILE A 60 -1.61 1.68 -3.03
CA ILE A 60 -2.34 2.28 -1.92
C ILE A 60 -3.84 2.22 -2.18
N ILE A 61 -4.27 2.70 -3.36
CA ILE A 61 -5.68 2.76 -3.73
C ILE A 61 -6.24 1.35 -3.92
N GLU A 62 -5.51 0.47 -4.60
CA GLU A 62 -5.89 -0.93 -4.83
C GLU A 62 -6.10 -1.67 -3.51
N GLY A 63 -5.17 -1.54 -2.56
CA GLY A 63 -5.30 -2.13 -1.24
C GLY A 63 -6.46 -1.54 -0.43
N GLN A 64 -6.69 -0.23 -0.50
CA GLN A 64 -7.79 0.44 0.17
C GLN A 64 -9.16 0.01 -0.40
N VAL A 65 -9.29 -0.19 -1.72
CA VAL A 65 -10.53 -0.70 -2.35
C VAL A 65 -10.91 -2.07 -1.81
N ILE A 66 -9.93 -2.94 -1.60
CA ILE A 66 -10.12 -4.29 -1.06
C ILE A 66 -10.30 -4.28 0.48
N GLY A 67 -10.14 -3.12 1.11
CA GLY A 67 -10.23 -3.00 2.56
C GLY A 67 -9.03 -3.56 3.30
N ARG A 68 -7.82 -3.41 2.73
CA ARG A 68 -6.57 -3.81 3.37
C ARG A 68 -5.95 -2.65 4.15
N ILE A 69 -5.19 -3.01 5.17
CA ILE A 69 -4.38 -2.05 5.92
C ILE A 69 -3.20 -1.65 5.04
N ILE A 70 -2.97 -0.36 4.91
CA ILE A 70 -1.85 0.19 4.15
C ILE A 70 -0.80 0.73 5.11
N LEU A 71 0.45 0.30 4.94
CA LEU A 71 1.62 0.95 5.51
C LEU A 71 2.40 1.57 4.35
N THR A 72 2.53 2.89 4.34
CA THR A 72 3.17 3.62 3.25
C THR A 72 4.00 4.80 3.74
N SER A 73 4.67 5.48 2.81
CA SER A 73 5.60 6.57 3.12
C SER A 73 4.90 7.88 3.48
N ASN A 74 5.51 8.62 4.40
CA ASN A 74 5.12 9.98 4.76
C ASN A 74 5.63 11.06 3.78
N VAL A 75 5.98 10.66 2.55
CA VAL A 75 6.42 11.56 1.46
C VAL A 75 5.38 11.58 0.33
N SER A 76 5.32 12.71 -0.40
CA SER A 76 4.46 12.82 -1.59
C SER A 76 4.96 11.91 -2.72
N PRO A 77 4.05 11.33 -3.53
CA PRO A 77 2.59 11.49 -3.50
C PRO A 77 1.87 10.58 -2.49
N MET A 78 2.55 9.58 -1.89
CA MET A 78 1.93 8.54 -1.06
C MET A 78 1.09 9.09 0.09
N LYS A 79 1.64 10.04 0.87
CA LYS A 79 0.93 10.67 1.99
C LYS A 79 -0.33 11.43 1.57
N ASP A 80 -0.33 11.96 0.34
CA ASP A 80 -1.45 12.78 -0.15
C ASP A 80 -2.57 11.87 -0.70
N ILE A 81 -2.18 10.77 -1.36
CA ILE A 81 -3.10 9.83 -2.00
C ILE A 81 -3.81 8.94 -1.00
N CYS A 82 -3.13 8.51 0.05
CA CYS A 82 -3.70 7.57 1.03
C CYS A 82 -4.79 8.19 1.92
N GLY A 83 -4.92 9.51 1.97
CA GLY A 83 -5.81 10.18 2.91
C GLY A 83 -5.48 9.83 4.36
N LYS A 84 -6.51 9.52 5.14
CA LYS A 84 -6.36 9.01 6.52
C LYS A 84 -6.34 7.48 6.59
N GLY A 85 -6.41 6.80 5.46
CA GLY A 85 -6.57 5.34 5.35
C GLY A 85 -5.26 4.56 5.26
N ALA A 86 -4.14 5.13 5.75
CA ALA A 86 -2.87 4.43 5.81
C ALA A 86 -2.06 4.83 7.04
N TYR A 87 -1.21 3.91 7.49
CA TYR A 87 -0.18 4.21 8.48
C TYR A 87 1.04 4.79 7.77
N LEU A 88 1.45 5.99 8.16
CA LEU A 88 2.55 6.71 7.51
C LEU A 88 3.87 6.47 8.25
N VAL A 89 4.90 6.10 7.51
CA VAL A 89 6.26 5.86 8.03
C VAL A 89 7.30 6.67 7.27
N ASN A 90 8.42 6.93 7.91
CA ASN A 90 9.59 7.45 7.20
C ASN A 90 10.25 6.29 6.41
N PRO A 91 10.25 6.32 5.06
CA PRO A 91 10.77 5.23 4.23
C PRO A 91 12.28 5.03 4.37
N TYR A 92 13.00 6.03 4.87
CA TYR A 92 14.46 5.99 5.11
C TYR A 92 14.81 5.48 6.52
N SER A 93 13.83 5.13 7.36
CA SER A 93 14.04 4.71 8.74
C SER A 93 13.47 3.33 9.00
N ILE A 94 14.35 2.33 9.09
CA ILE A 94 13.97 0.96 9.49
C ILE A 94 13.22 0.98 10.84
N LYS A 95 13.63 1.85 11.77
CA LYS A 95 12.96 2.01 13.05
C LYS A 95 11.52 2.46 12.88
N SER A 96 11.27 3.49 12.05
CA SER A 96 9.93 4.00 11.79
C SER A 96 9.02 2.92 11.16
N ILE A 97 9.54 2.17 10.18
CA ILE A 97 8.80 1.08 9.54
C ILE A 97 8.45 -0.01 10.57
N ARG A 98 9.41 -0.39 11.42
CA ARG A 98 9.21 -1.41 12.47
C ARG A 98 8.18 -0.97 13.51
N GLU A 99 8.21 0.30 13.92
CA GLU A 99 7.24 0.89 14.84
C GLU A 99 5.84 0.86 14.22
N GLY A 100 5.70 1.25 12.94
CA GLY A 100 4.43 1.18 12.21
C GLY A 100 3.83 -0.22 12.19
N TYR A 101 4.63 -1.25 11.94
CA TYR A 101 4.16 -2.63 12.05
C TYR A 101 3.73 -2.99 13.46
N ASN A 102 4.49 -2.62 14.48
CA ASN A 102 4.15 -2.92 15.86
C ASN A 102 2.83 -2.26 16.27
N ASP A 103 2.62 -1.01 15.90
CA ASP A 103 1.39 -0.28 16.18
C ASP A 103 0.18 -0.92 15.49
N ILE A 104 0.32 -1.25 14.20
CA ILE A 104 -0.74 -1.93 13.44
C ILE A 104 -1.09 -3.29 14.07
N LEU A 105 -0.09 -4.10 14.40
CA LEU A 105 -0.31 -5.46 14.91
C LEU A 105 -0.93 -5.48 16.32
N ASN A 106 -0.56 -4.52 17.15
CA ASN A 106 -0.99 -4.50 18.56
C ASN A 106 -2.23 -3.63 18.82
N ASN A 107 -2.73 -2.88 17.84
CA ASN A 107 -3.86 -1.99 18.01
C ASN A 107 -5.00 -2.33 17.04
N LYS A 108 -5.99 -3.08 17.53
CA LYS A 108 -7.16 -3.45 16.74
C LYS A 108 -7.99 -2.24 16.30
N ILE A 109 -8.18 -1.26 17.18
CA ILE A 109 -8.96 -0.06 16.89
C ILE A 109 -8.31 0.73 15.76
N LEU A 110 -6.98 0.88 15.79
CA LEU A 110 -6.23 1.53 14.72
C LEU A 110 -6.45 0.82 13.37
N ARG A 111 -6.39 -0.53 13.35
CA ARG A 111 -6.63 -1.29 12.11
C ARG A 111 -8.01 -1.02 11.53
N GLU A 112 -9.05 -1.06 12.37
CA GLU A 112 -10.43 -0.81 11.95
C GLU A 112 -10.60 0.62 11.42
N GLN A 113 -9.98 1.61 12.07
CA GLN A 113 -9.98 3.00 11.63
C GLN A 113 -9.28 3.17 10.28
N LEU A 114 -8.08 2.60 10.09
CA LEU A 114 -7.34 2.69 8.83
C LEU A 114 -8.13 2.09 7.67
N ILE A 115 -8.76 0.94 7.87
CA ILE A 115 -9.61 0.29 6.85
C ILE A 115 -10.81 1.18 6.51
N ALA A 116 -11.55 1.67 7.52
CA ALA A 116 -12.72 2.50 7.31
C ALA A 116 -12.38 3.80 6.56
N GLU A 117 -11.31 4.48 6.96
CA GLU A 117 -10.85 5.70 6.28
C GLU A 117 -10.30 5.41 4.88
N GLY A 118 -9.68 4.25 4.65
CA GLY A 118 -9.26 3.80 3.33
C GLY A 118 -10.43 3.62 2.38
N LEU A 119 -11.45 2.87 2.79
CA LEU A 119 -12.68 2.65 2.01
C LEU A 119 -13.41 3.97 1.69
N LYS A 120 -13.38 4.93 2.60
CA LYS A 120 -13.90 6.28 2.37
C LYS A 120 -13.04 7.08 1.40
N ASN A 121 -11.73 6.97 1.51
CA ASN A 121 -10.79 7.70 0.65
C ASN A 121 -10.92 7.32 -0.81
N VAL A 122 -11.09 6.02 -1.12
CA VAL A 122 -11.15 5.54 -2.51
C VAL A 122 -12.36 6.03 -3.28
N GLN A 123 -13.40 6.52 -2.60
CA GLN A 123 -14.56 7.13 -3.26
C GLN A 123 -14.18 8.34 -4.13
N LYS A 124 -13.10 9.02 -3.80
CA LYS A 124 -12.59 10.18 -4.57
C LYS A 124 -11.99 9.77 -5.93
N TYR A 125 -11.55 8.51 -6.03
CA TYR A 125 -10.85 7.94 -7.19
C TYR A 125 -11.76 7.09 -8.07
N GLN A 126 -13.07 7.09 -7.80
CA GLN A 126 -14.04 6.42 -8.68
C GLN A 126 -14.07 7.12 -10.05
N PRO A 127 -14.21 6.35 -11.16
CA PRO A 127 -14.20 6.89 -12.52
C PRO A 127 -15.14 8.07 -12.70
N GLU A 128 -16.33 8.00 -12.13
CA GLU A 128 -17.36 9.06 -12.23
C GLU A 128 -16.90 10.37 -11.58
N GLN A 129 -16.13 10.29 -10.49
CA GLN A 129 -15.60 11.48 -9.82
C GLN A 129 -14.47 12.11 -10.62
N ILE A 130 -13.60 11.28 -11.19
CA ILE A 130 -12.51 11.71 -12.06
C ILE A 130 -13.07 12.38 -13.31
N VAL A 131 -14.03 11.75 -13.98
CA VAL A 131 -14.70 12.33 -15.17
C VAL A 131 -15.33 13.70 -14.88
N LYS A 132 -16.02 13.85 -13.73
CA LYS A 132 -16.58 15.15 -13.32
C LYS A 132 -15.51 16.23 -13.17
N GLN A 133 -14.32 15.89 -12.67
CA GLN A 133 -13.23 16.85 -12.54
C GLN A 133 -12.70 17.28 -13.91
N TYR A 134 -12.50 16.34 -14.84
CA TYR A 134 -12.09 16.65 -16.21
C TYR A 134 -13.11 17.55 -16.92
N ILE A 135 -14.41 17.23 -16.82
CA ILE A 135 -15.48 18.06 -17.42
C ILE A 135 -15.39 19.50 -16.90
N LYS A 136 -15.20 19.70 -15.58
CA LYS A 136 -15.06 21.06 -15.02
C LYS A 136 -13.87 21.82 -15.61
N VAL A 137 -12.74 21.16 -15.81
CA VAL A 137 -11.56 21.78 -16.44
C VAL A 137 -11.87 22.20 -17.86
N TYR A 138 -12.48 21.31 -18.67
CA TYR A 138 -12.84 21.63 -20.05
C TYR A 138 -13.90 22.74 -20.17
N GLN A 139 -14.78 22.88 -19.20
CA GLN A 139 -15.79 23.94 -19.18
C GLN A 139 -15.23 25.30 -18.70
N SER A 140 -14.02 25.32 -18.13
CA SER A 140 -13.37 26.54 -17.63
C SER A 140 -12.40 27.18 -18.64
N ILE A 141 -12.22 26.57 -19.81
CA ILE A 141 -11.43 27.06 -20.93
C ILE A 141 -12.34 27.73 -21.95
#